data_1e55be293da54e505e9146b8f89c6dd1
#
_entry.id   1e55be293da54e505e9146b8f89c6dd1
#
_cell.length_a   1.000
_cell.length_b   1.000
_cell.length_c   1.000
_cell.angle_alpha   90.00
_cell.angle_beta   90.00
_cell.angle_gamma   90.00
#
_symmetry.space_group_name_H-M   'P 1'
#
loop_
_entity.id
_entity.type
_entity.pdbx_description
1 polymer ?
#
loop_
_entity_poly.entity_id
_entity_poly.type
_entity_poly.pdbx_seq_one_letter_code
_entity_poly.pdbx_strand_id
1 'polypeptide(L)'
;MRLWLILSLSALAWPQEAKQQQPPLPPEEDETLKAPREYVFNPLQAKNELRIGAYYYKKGSMKAAAQRFEEATRWDPTSAEAFLRLGEARERMGDKKAAQAAYAKYVELAPGAKDAAAIRKKLK
;
A
#
# COMPACT_ATOMS: atom_id res chain seq x y z
N MET A 1 -54.30 -1.19 45.39
CA MET A 1 -52.88 -1.57 45.24
C MET A 1 -52.50 -1.50 43.78
N ARG A 2 -51.73 -0.54 43.38
CA ARG A 2 -51.21 -0.41 42.01
C ARG A 2 -49.80 -0.97 41.99
N LEU A 3 -49.64 -2.15 41.40
CA LEU A 3 -48.33 -2.75 41.12
C LEU A 3 -47.74 -2.06 39.91
N TRP A 4 -46.69 -1.25 40.11
CA TRP A 4 -45.88 -0.72 39.07
C TRP A 4 -44.83 -1.78 38.71
N LEU A 5 -45.04 -2.47 37.60
CA LEU A 5 -43.98 -3.31 36.98
C LEU A 5 -42.97 -2.39 36.32
N ILE A 6 -41.83 -2.20 36.95
CA ILE A 6 -40.67 -1.55 36.33
C ILE A 6 -40.03 -2.62 35.42
N LEU A 7 -40.32 -2.55 34.13
CA LEU A 7 -39.52 -3.24 33.12
C LEU A 7 -38.15 -2.60 33.04
N SER A 8 -37.18 -3.17 33.71
CA SER A 8 -35.78 -2.83 33.49
C SER A 8 -35.36 -3.37 32.12
N LEU A 9 -35.31 -2.48 31.13
CA LEU A 9 -34.75 -2.76 29.84
C LEU A 9 -33.23 -2.87 30.03
N SER A 10 -32.73 -4.08 30.22
CA SER A 10 -31.31 -4.35 30.19
C SER A 10 -30.86 -4.17 28.73
N ALA A 11 -30.33 -3.01 28.42
CA ALA A 11 -29.63 -2.80 27.18
C ALA A 11 -28.40 -3.71 27.15
N LEU A 12 -28.52 -4.79 26.40
CA LEU A 12 -27.36 -5.59 26.02
C LEU A 12 -26.44 -4.68 25.20
N ALA A 13 -25.47 -4.10 25.89
CA ALA A 13 -24.39 -3.44 25.21
C ALA A 13 -23.59 -4.50 24.43
N TRP A 14 -23.74 -4.48 23.12
CA TRP A 14 -22.85 -5.24 22.24
C TRP A 14 -21.43 -4.74 22.49
N PRO A 15 -20.45 -5.63 22.69
CA PRO A 15 -19.07 -5.20 22.72
C PRO A 15 -18.80 -4.52 21.39
N GLN A 16 -18.60 -3.22 21.42
CA GLN A 16 -18.07 -2.53 20.26
C GLN A 16 -16.69 -3.12 20.02
N GLU A 17 -16.56 -3.88 18.93
CA GLU A 17 -15.25 -4.29 18.45
C GLU A 17 -14.41 -3.03 18.36
N ALA A 18 -13.37 -2.96 19.19
CA ALA A 18 -12.42 -1.89 19.12
C ALA A 18 -11.90 -1.89 17.69
N LYS A 19 -12.28 -0.87 16.89
CA LYS A 19 -11.70 -0.67 15.58
C LYS A 19 -10.19 -0.68 15.80
N GLN A 20 -9.51 -1.67 15.23
CA GLN A 20 -8.06 -1.71 15.28
C GLN A 20 -7.60 -0.38 14.72
N GLN A 21 -7.14 0.50 15.59
CA GLN A 21 -6.60 1.78 15.18
C GLN A 21 -5.35 1.47 14.37
N GLN A 22 -5.45 1.72 13.07
CA GLN A 22 -4.26 1.64 12.22
C GLN A 22 -3.25 2.68 12.74
N PRO A 23 -1.95 2.33 12.80
CA PRO A 23 -0.94 3.30 13.19
C PRO A 23 -1.07 4.56 12.33
N PRO A 24 -0.76 5.74 12.88
CA PRO A 24 -0.82 6.98 12.11
C PRO A 24 0.07 6.86 10.87
N LEU A 25 -0.43 7.38 9.76
CA LEU A 25 0.35 7.41 8.52
C LEU A 25 1.55 8.35 8.71
N PRO A 26 2.72 7.97 8.20
CA PRO A 26 3.88 8.84 8.21
C PRO A 26 3.63 10.07 7.33
N PRO A 27 4.38 11.17 7.55
CA PRO A 27 4.25 12.36 6.73
C PRO A 27 4.54 12.07 5.26
N GLU A 28 3.93 12.85 4.37
CA GLU A 28 4.08 12.73 2.92
C GLU A 28 5.55 12.86 2.49
N GLU A 29 6.26 13.83 3.08
CA GLU A 29 7.70 13.96 2.92
C GLU A 29 8.41 13.38 4.14
N ASP A 30 8.83 12.13 4.02
CA ASP A 30 9.54 11.43 5.08
C ASP A 30 11.03 11.39 4.78
N GLU A 31 11.77 12.29 5.41
CA GLU A 31 13.21 12.38 5.25
C GLU A 31 13.96 11.12 5.67
N THR A 32 13.36 10.28 6.52
CA THR A 32 13.97 9.03 6.94
C THR A 32 14.13 8.05 5.77
N LEU A 33 13.32 8.17 4.72
CA LEU A 33 13.44 7.35 3.52
C LEU A 33 14.67 7.69 2.67
N LYS A 34 15.25 8.85 2.86
CA LYS A 34 16.46 9.30 2.14
C LYS A 34 17.75 8.80 2.79
N ALA A 35 17.69 8.39 4.05
CA ALA A 35 18.86 7.89 4.76
C ALA A 35 19.26 6.49 4.23
N PRO A 36 20.56 6.21 4.09
CA PRO A 36 21.01 4.86 3.77
C PRO A 36 20.52 3.88 4.82
N ARG A 37 19.93 2.77 4.39
CA ARG A 37 19.49 1.70 5.28
C ARG A 37 19.79 0.34 4.69
N GLU A 38 19.97 -0.60 5.59
CA GLU A 38 20.12 -2.00 5.27
C GLU A 38 18.73 -2.66 5.21
N TYR A 39 18.44 -3.37 4.13
CA TYR A 39 17.18 -4.07 3.96
C TYR A 39 17.38 -5.55 4.19
N VAL A 40 16.67 -6.08 5.18
CA VAL A 40 16.52 -7.51 5.39
C VAL A 40 15.15 -7.91 4.86
N PHE A 41 15.08 -9.00 4.10
CA PHE A 41 13.82 -9.48 3.53
C PHE A 41 12.69 -9.50 4.57
N ASN A 42 11.66 -8.70 4.34
CA ASN A 42 10.54 -8.53 5.25
C ASN A 42 9.24 -8.27 4.48
N PRO A 43 8.51 -9.34 4.09
CA PRO A 43 7.25 -9.21 3.35
C PRO A 43 6.18 -8.43 4.09
N LEU A 44 6.15 -8.50 5.42
CA LEU A 44 5.17 -7.78 6.23
C LEU A 44 5.42 -6.27 6.18
N GLN A 45 6.68 -5.85 6.27
CA GLN A 45 7.05 -4.45 6.11
C GLN A 45 6.74 -3.97 4.69
N ALA A 46 7.01 -4.79 3.67
CA ALA A 46 6.65 -4.47 2.29
C ALA A 46 5.15 -4.23 2.12
N LYS A 47 4.30 -5.07 2.73
CA LYS A 47 2.84 -4.87 2.72
C LYS A 47 2.43 -3.57 3.40
N ASN A 48 3.09 -3.21 4.50
CA ASN A 48 2.83 -1.94 5.18
C ASN A 48 3.19 -0.75 4.28
N GLU A 49 4.33 -0.79 3.61
CA GLU A 49 4.73 0.25 2.66
C GLU A 49 3.76 0.34 1.47
N LEU A 50 3.28 -0.79 0.96
CA LEU A 50 2.23 -0.82 -0.08
C LEU A 50 0.95 -0.14 0.38
N ARG A 51 0.53 -0.38 1.60
CA ARG A 51 -0.67 0.24 2.17
C ARG A 51 -0.52 1.77 2.25
N ILE A 52 0.62 2.23 2.75
CA ILE A 52 0.92 3.66 2.86
C ILE A 52 1.00 4.29 1.47
N GLY A 53 1.69 3.65 0.54
CA GLY A 53 1.78 4.11 -0.85
C GLY A 53 0.42 4.19 -1.54
N ALA A 54 -0.45 3.21 -1.32
CA ALA A 54 -1.81 3.20 -1.86
C ALA A 54 -2.65 4.38 -1.35
N TYR A 55 -2.48 4.74 -0.08
CA TYR A 55 -3.13 5.92 0.49
C TYR A 55 -2.70 7.20 -0.24
N TYR A 56 -1.41 7.41 -0.40
CA TYR A 56 -0.90 8.60 -1.10
C TYR A 56 -1.24 8.61 -2.57
N TYR A 57 -1.24 7.43 -3.22
CA TYR A 57 -1.69 7.30 -4.60
C TYR A 57 -3.14 7.76 -4.79
N LYS A 58 -4.02 7.29 -3.91
CA LYS A 58 -5.44 7.67 -3.91
C LYS A 58 -5.65 9.16 -3.65
N LYS A 59 -4.82 9.74 -2.78
CA LYS A 59 -4.81 11.17 -2.47
C LYS A 59 -4.31 12.03 -3.64
N GLY A 60 -3.61 11.45 -4.60
CA GLY A 60 -3.00 12.16 -5.72
C GLY A 60 -1.54 12.57 -5.50
N SER A 61 -0.95 12.21 -4.37
CA SER A 61 0.45 12.48 -4.04
C SER A 61 1.37 11.40 -4.64
N MET A 62 1.56 11.47 -5.96
CA MET A 62 2.26 10.42 -6.70
C MET A 62 3.72 10.27 -6.29
N LYS A 63 4.42 11.36 -6.00
CA LYS A 63 5.80 11.31 -5.51
C LYS A 63 5.92 10.55 -4.20
N ALA A 64 5.07 10.85 -3.24
CA ALA A 64 5.02 10.16 -1.96
C ALA A 64 4.64 8.69 -2.12
N ALA A 65 3.66 8.40 -2.98
CA ALA A 65 3.25 7.04 -3.31
C ALA A 65 4.42 6.24 -3.92
N ALA A 66 5.12 6.80 -4.90
CA ALA A 66 6.26 6.15 -5.54
C ALA A 66 7.38 5.84 -4.54
N GLN A 67 7.68 6.75 -3.63
CA GLN A 67 8.68 6.51 -2.58
C GLN A 67 8.30 5.31 -1.70
N ARG A 68 7.04 5.19 -1.30
CA ARG A 68 6.56 4.08 -0.49
C ARG A 68 6.55 2.76 -1.25
N PHE A 69 6.14 2.76 -2.50
CA PHE A 69 6.19 1.57 -3.35
C PHE A 69 7.65 1.13 -3.62
N GLU A 70 8.56 2.07 -3.76
CA GLU A 70 9.99 1.77 -3.88
C GLU A 70 10.53 1.12 -2.60
N GLU A 71 10.17 1.63 -1.42
CA GLU A 71 10.49 0.98 -0.14
C GLU A 71 9.95 -0.45 -0.10
N ALA A 72 8.72 -0.67 -0.54
CA ALA A 72 8.14 -2.01 -0.60
C ALA A 72 8.98 -2.96 -1.46
N THR A 73 9.50 -2.52 -2.61
CA THR A 73 10.37 -3.34 -3.48
C THR A 73 11.71 -3.68 -2.82
N ARG A 74 12.17 -2.84 -1.92
CA ARG A 74 13.43 -3.06 -1.19
C ARG A 74 13.26 -4.05 -0.03
N TRP A 75 12.15 -3.95 0.69
CA TRP A 75 11.82 -4.91 1.74
C TRP A 75 11.47 -6.30 1.19
N ASP A 76 10.81 -6.35 0.03
CA ASP A 76 10.47 -7.60 -0.65
C ASP A 76 10.69 -7.47 -2.16
N PRO A 77 11.91 -7.80 -2.65
CA PRO A 77 12.22 -7.77 -4.08
C PRO A 77 11.43 -8.76 -4.94
N THR A 78 10.69 -9.69 -4.33
CA THR A 78 9.84 -10.67 -5.02
C THR A 78 8.38 -10.25 -5.12
N SER A 79 8.02 -9.10 -4.54
CA SER A 79 6.66 -8.57 -4.59
C SER A 79 6.35 -7.98 -5.97
N ALA A 80 5.71 -8.76 -6.83
CA ALA A 80 5.25 -8.29 -8.13
C ALA A 80 4.33 -7.07 -8.00
N GLU A 81 3.41 -7.10 -7.03
CA GLU A 81 2.51 -5.98 -6.76
C GLU A 81 3.27 -4.67 -6.48
N ALA A 82 4.33 -4.72 -5.68
CA ALA A 82 5.12 -3.53 -5.37
C ALA A 82 5.71 -2.89 -6.64
N PHE A 83 6.25 -3.70 -7.55
CA PHE A 83 6.77 -3.20 -8.82
C PHE A 83 5.68 -2.67 -9.75
N LEU A 84 4.52 -3.30 -9.79
CA LEU A 84 3.38 -2.81 -10.57
C LEU A 84 2.94 -1.44 -10.07
N ARG A 85 2.72 -1.30 -8.78
CA ARG A 85 2.28 -0.03 -8.17
C ARG A 85 3.32 1.07 -8.32
N LEU A 86 4.60 0.72 -8.20
CA LEU A 86 5.69 1.65 -8.44
C LEU A 86 5.68 2.15 -9.90
N GLY A 87 5.50 1.25 -10.85
CA GLY A 87 5.38 1.59 -12.27
C GLY A 87 4.21 2.54 -12.54
N GLU A 88 3.04 2.23 -11.98
CA GLU A 88 1.84 3.07 -12.10
C GLU A 88 2.07 4.49 -11.54
N ALA A 89 2.66 4.60 -10.37
CA ALA A 89 2.93 5.90 -9.74
C ALA A 89 3.94 6.72 -10.57
N ARG A 90 5.01 6.11 -11.05
CA ARG A 90 6.03 6.75 -11.89
C ARG A 90 5.47 7.18 -13.25
N GLU A 91 4.60 6.35 -13.85
CA GLU A 91 3.89 6.71 -15.09
C GLU A 91 3.06 7.97 -14.90
N ARG A 92 2.31 8.06 -13.80
CA ARG A 92 1.50 9.25 -13.46
C ARG A 92 2.35 10.48 -13.13
N MET A 93 3.59 10.29 -12.69
CA MET A 93 4.56 11.38 -12.53
C MET A 93 5.16 11.86 -13.87
N GLY A 94 4.91 11.14 -14.96
CA GLY A 94 5.53 11.41 -16.25
C GLY A 94 6.94 10.85 -16.40
N ASP A 95 7.43 10.10 -15.44
CA ASP A 95 8.75 9.44 -15.50
C ASP A 95 8.63 8.09 -16.20
N LYS A 96 8.51 8.13 -17.52
CA LYS A 96 8.30 6.95 -18.35
C LYS A 96 9.44 5.93 -18.25
N LYS A 97 10.67 6.40 -18.22
CA LYS A 97 11.84 5.51 -18.15
C LYS A 97 11.87 4.71 -16.85
N ALA A 98 11.66 5.38 -15.71
CA ALA A 98 11.61 4.72 -14.42
C ALA A 98 10.36 3.84 -14.27
N ALA A 99 9.23 4.23 -14.87
CA ALA A 99 8.02 3.40 -14.91
C ALA A 99 8.26 2.11 -15.70
N GLN A 100 8.90 2.19 -16.86
CA GLN A 100 9.24 1.01 -17.66
C GLN A 100 10.15 0.04 -16.92
N ALA A 101 11.13 0.54 -16.17
CA ALA A 101 12.01 -0.31 -15.36
C ALA A 101 11.21 -1.11 -14.31
N ALA A 102 10.25 -0.47 -13.64
CA ALA A 102 9.38 -1.12 -12.67
C ALA A 102 8.44 -2.14 -13.33
N TYR A 103 7.83 -1.79 -14.45
CA TYR A 103 6.96 -2.69 -15.20
C TYR A 103 7.71 -3.91 -15.75
N ALA A 104 8.94 -3.73 -16.22
CA ALA A 104 9.77 -4.83 -16.67
C ALA A 104 10.01 -5.85 -15.54
N LYS A 105 10.27 -5.36 -14.35
CA LYS A 105 10.42 -6.22 -13.17
C LYS A 105 9.12 -6.94 -12.79
N TYR A 106 8.00 -6.24 -12.88
CA TYR A 106 6.68 -6.85 -12.67
C TYR A 106 6.43 -8.03 -13.63
N VAL A 107 6.66 -7.83 -14.91
CA VAL A 107 6.47 -8.88 -15.92
C VAL A 107 7.42 -10.06 -15.72
N GLU A 108 8.65 -9.80 -15.29
CA GLU A 108 9.61 -10.84 -14.92
C GLU A 108 9.11 -11.70 -13.75
N LEU A 109 8.54 -11.06 -12.71
CA LEU A 109 8.05 -11.74 -11.51
C LEU A 109 6.69 -12.41 -11.69
N ALA A 110 5.84 -11.87 -12.57
CA ALA A 110 4.48 -12.32 -12.78
C ALA A 110 4.14 -12.47 -14.27
N PRO A 111 4.87 -13.34 -15.02
CA PRO A 111 4.69 -13.46 -16.48
C PRO A 111 3.31 -13.98 -16.89
N GLY A 112 2.64 -14.72 -16.00
CA GLY A 112 1.29 -15.27 -16.21
C GLY A 112 0.14 -14.39 -15.69
N ALA A 113 0.42 -13.19 -15.19
CA ALA A 113 -0.62 -12.31 -14.71
C ALA A 113 -1.53 -11.85 -15.87
N LYS A 114 -2.81 -11.64 -15.58
CA LYS A 114 -3.81 -11.25 -16.61
C LYS A 114 -3.45 -9.95 -17.33
N ASP A 115 -2.83 -9.02 -16.63
CA ASP A 115 -2.43 -7.71 -17.16
C ASP A 115 -1.00 -7.70 -17.73
N ALA A 116 -0.24 -8.79 -17.61
CA ALA A 116 1.15 -8.84 -18.06
C ALA A 116 1.29 -8.52 -19.55
N ALA A 117 0.38 -8.99 -20.40
CA ALA A 117 0.39 -8.68 -21.82
C ALA A 117 0.21 -7.19 -22.11
N ALA A 118 -0.72 -6.55 -21.40
CA ALA A 118 -0.93 -5.10 -21.53
C ALA A 118 0.28 -4.29 -21.03
N ILE A 119 0.90 -4.73 -19.95
CA ILE A 119 2.11 -4.10 -19.40
C ILE A 119 3.29 -4.27 -20.37
N ARG A 120 3.46 -5.43 -20.99
CA ARG A 120 4.51 -5.64 -22.02
C ARG A 120 4.40 -4.68 -23.19
N LYS A 121 3.20 -4.30 -23.59
CA LYS A 121 3.00 -3.30 -24.64
C LYS A 121 3.55 -1.93 -24.25
N LYS A 122 3.52 -1.58 -22.98
CA LYS A 122 4.09 -0.32 -22.47
C LYS A 122 5.62 -0.32 -22.48
N LEU A 123 6.27 -1.48 -22.63
CA LEU A 123 7.71 -1.64 -22.63
C LEU A 123 8.34 -1.47 -24.04
N LYS A 124 7.52 -1.39 -25.05
CA LYS A 124 7.96 -1.27 -26.46
C LYS A 124 8.21 0.19 -26.88
#